data_14ad986c1b784ff044cf88c06e839417
#
_entry.id   14ad986c1b784ff044cf88c06e839417
#
_cell.length_a   1.000
_cell.length_b   1.000
_cell.length_c   1.000
_cell.angle_alpha   90.00
_cell.angle_beta   90.00
_cell.angle_gamma   90.00
#
_symmetry.space_group_name_H-M   'P 1'
#
loop_
_entity.id
_entity.type
_entity.pdbx_description
1 polymer ?
#
loop_
_entity_poly.entity_id
_entity_poly.type
_entity_poly.pdbx_seq_one_letter_code
_entity_poly.pdbx_strand_id
1 'polypeptide(L)'
;GMQVRGDAEEIELSRWDKLVELNITAVFELSQLAARQMIPRGGGKIINVASMLSFFGGFRCSPYAASKGAVAQLTKACSNEWAGKGINVNAIAPGYMDTPLNTTIINDPERNREITLRIPAHRWGLPEDLKGTVIYLASGAADYVSGAIIPIDGGYLGR
;
A
#
# COMPACT_ATOMS: atom_id res chain seq x y z
N GLY A 1 2.12 5.32 -7.30
CA GLY A 1 0.76 4.96 -7.69
C GLY A 1 -0.07 6.20 -7.98
N MET A 2 -1.20 5.99 -8.60
CA MET A 2 -2.16 7.08 -8.88
C MET A 2 -3.48 6.82 -8.16
N GLN A 3 -4.29 7.87 -8.04
CA GLN A 3 -5.63 7.81 -7.47
C GLN A 3 -6.66 8.32 -8.48
N VAL A 4 -7.81 7.64 -8.57
CA VAL A 4 -8.98 8.09 -9.34
C VAL A 4 -10.11 8.30 -8.35
N ARG A 5 -10.68 9.50 -8.35
CA ARG A 5 -11.80 9.89 -7.49
C ARG A 5 -13.02 10.25 -8.34
N GLY A 6 -14.19 9.94 -7.84
CA GLY A 6 -15.49 10.22 -8.44
C GLY A 6 -16.55 9.26 -7.92
N ASP A 7 -17.79 9.49 -8.29
CA ASP A 7 -18.89 8.57 -8.02
C ASP A 7 -18.69 7.32 -8.88
N ALA A 8 -18.88 6.14 -8.29
CA ALA A 8 -18.44 4.89 -8.92
C ALA A 8 -19.09 4.65 -10.29
N GLU A 9 -20.35 5.03 -10.44
CA GLU A 9 -21.14 4.92 -11.67
C GLU A 9 -20.69 5.88 -12.79
N GLU A 10 -19.92 6.92 -12.43
CA GLU A 10 -19.43 7.94 -13.38
C GLU A 10 -17.95 7.77 -13.73
N ILE A 11 -17.26 6.78 -13.13
CA ILE A 11 -15.85 6.54 -13.44
C ILE A 11 -15.70 6.00 -14.86
N GLU A 12 -15.01 6.76 -15.71
CA GLU A 12 -14.66 6.30 -17.05
C GLU A 12 -13.71 5.10 -16.99
N LEU A 13 -13.98 4.05 -17.78
CA LEU A 13 -13.15 2.85 -17.83
C LEU A 13 -11.70 3.15 -18.26
N SER A 14 -11.50 4.14 -19.11
CA SER A 14 -10.16 4.59 -19.50
C SER A 14 -9.30 5.09 -18.32
N ARG A 15 -9.93 5.66 -17.30
CA ARG A 15 -9.26 6.08 -16.05
C ARG A 15 -9.02 4.90 -15.12
N TRP A 16 -9.97 3.95 -15.09
CA TRP A 16 -9.81 2.68 -14.40
C TRP A 16 -8.62 1.90 -14.96
N ASP A 17 -8.54 1.73 -16.29
CA ASP A 17 -7.49 0.94 -16.95
C ASP A 17 -6.09 1.51 -16.65
N LYS A 18 -5.92 2.83 -16.73
CA LYS A 18 -4.65 3.49 -16.37
C LYS A 18 -4.25 3.25 -14.92
N LEU A 19 -5.24 3.25 -14.01
CA LEU A 19 -4.99 2.99 -12.60
C LEU A 19 -4.59 1.52 -12.37
N VAL A 20 -5.27 0.57 -13.00
CA VAL A 20 -4.95 -0.86 -12.94
C VAL A 20 -3.55 -1.11 -13.47
N GLU A 21 -3.22 -0.54 -14.61
CA GLU A 21 -1.89 -0.67 -15.22
C GLU A 21 -0.79 -0.23 -14.25
N LEU A 22 -0.91 0.97 -13.66
CA LEU A 22 0.12 1.50 -12.77
C LEU A 22 0.10 0.84 -11.37
N ASN A 23 -1.08 0.65 -10.77
CA ASN A 23 -1.18 0.26 -9.37
C ASN A 23 -1.19 -1.27 -9.15
N ILE A 24 -1.49 -2.05 -10.17
CA ILE A 24 -1.58 -3.53 -10.07
C ILE A 24 -0.59 -4.19 -11.02
N THR A 25 -0.74 -3.97 -12.34
CA THR A 25 0.08 -4.65 -13.36
C THR A 25 1.56 -4.39 -13.14
N ALA A 26 1.95 -3.11 -13.02
CA ALA A 26 3.36 -2.75 -12.80
C ALA A 26 3.91 -3.31 -11.47
N VAL A 27 3.10 -3.38 -10.41
CA VAL A 27 3.53 -3.98 -9.13
C VAL A 27 3.80 -5.48 -9.30
N PHE A 28 2.91 -6.18 -10.01
CA PHE A 28 3.10 -7.61 -10.29
C PHE A 28 4.33 -7.87 -11.15
N GLU A 29 4.47 -7.15 -12.26
CA GLU A 29 5.60 -7.31 -13.19
C GLU A 29 6.95 -7.06 -12.50
N LEU A 30 7.07 -5.96 -11.74
CA LEU A 30 8.29 -5.65 -11.01
C LEU A 30 8.60 -6.71 -9.94
N SER A 31 7.58 -7.19 -9.22
CA SER A 31 7.74 -8.26 -8.25
C SER A 31 8.20 -9.56 -8.90
N GLN A 32 7.62 -9.91 -10.06
CA GLN A 32 8.00 -11.09 -10.83
C GLN A 32 9.45 -11.00 -11.36
N LEU A 33 9.82 -9.85 -11.93
CA LEU A 33 11.18 -9.62 -12.41
C LEU A 33 12.20 -9.68 -11.27
N ALA A 34 11.88 -9.07 -10.12
CA ALA A 34 12.72 -9.16 -8.93
C ALA A 34 12.88 -10.61 -8.45
N ALA A 35 11.77 -11.35 -8.33
CA ALA A 35 11.80 -12.75 -7.90
C ALA A 35 12.67 -13.63 -8.82
N ARG A 36 12.55 -13.45 -10.15
CA ARG A 36 13.40 -14.16 -11.12
C ARG A 36 14.90 -13.94 -10.89
N GLN A 37 15.29 -12.76 -10.39
CA GLN A 37 16.69 -12.44 -10.08
C GLN A 37 17.09 -12.90 -8.67
N MET A 38 16.16 -12.89 -7.72
CA MET A 38 16.42 -13.23 -6.32
C MET A 38 16.51 -14.73 -6.08
N ILE A 39 15.64 -15.53 -6.72
CA ILE A 39 15.60 -16.99 -6.54
C ILE A 39 16.96 -17.64 -6.81
N PRO A 40 17.64 -17.41 -7.96
CA PRO A 40 18.95 -18.01 -8.22
C PRO A 40 20.06 -17.55 -7.28
N ARG A 41 19.86 -16.41 -6.58
CA ARG A 41 20.81 -15.84 -5.63
C ARG A 41 20.56 -16.27 -4.17
N GLY A 42 19.59 -17.16 -3.95
CA GLY A 42 19.26 -17.68 -2.62
C GLY A 42 18.23 -16.88 -1.84
N GLY A 43 17.63 -15.87 -2.42
CA GLY A 43 16.52 -15.15 -1.79
C GLY A 43 16.59 -13.64 -1.88
N GLY A 44 15.67 -12.96 -1.17
CA GLY A 44 15.55 -11.50 -1.15
C GLY A 44 14.32 -11.00 -0.41
N LYS A 45 14.13 -9.69 -0.44
CA LYS A 45 13.01 -9.01 0.20
C LYS A 45 12.26 -8.16 -0.83
N ILE A 46 10.94 -8.34 -0.91
CA ILE A 46 10.03 -7.53 -1.72
C ILE A 46 9.07 -6.83 -0.77
N ILE A 47 9.00 -5.50 -0.85
CA ILE A 47 8.14 -4.68 0.00
C ILE A 47 7.21 -3.87 -0.91
N ASN A 48 5.95 -4.28 -0.96
CA ASN A 48 4.93 -3.58 -1.73
C ASN A 48 4.34 -2.42 -0.92
N VAL A 49 3.81 -1.42 -1.64
CA VAL A 49 3.09 -0.29 -1.01
C VAL A 49 1.60 -0.47 -1.24
N ALA A 50 0.94 -1.03 -0.23
CA ALA A 50 -0.52 -1.15 -0.12
C ALA A 50 -1.14 0.19 0.35
N SER A 51 -2.18 0.13 1.15
CA SER A 51 -2.85 1.28 1.79
C SER A 51 -3.73 0.77 2.93
N MET A 52 -4.13 1.64 3.86
CA MET A 52 -5.23 1.33 4.76
C MET A 52 -6.51 0.94 3.98
N LEU A 53 -6.71 1.46 2.76
CA LEU A 53 -7.82 1.04 1.87
C LEU A 53 -7.67 -0.39 1.31
N SER A 54 -6.64 -1.11 1.67
CA SER A 54 -6.55 -2.57 1.47
C SER A 54 -7.41 -3.35 2.47
N PHE A 55 -7.89 -2.71 3.55
CA PHE A 55 -8.65 -3.33 4.63
C PHE A 55 -10.11 -2.89 4.65
N PHE A 56 -10.44 -1.74 4.07
CA PHE A 56 -11.81 -1.24 3.98
C PHE A 56 -12.03 -0.42 2.70
N GLY A 57 -13.30 -0.21 2.32
CA GLY A 57 -13.67 0.65 1.20
C GLY A 57 -13.52 2.13 1.54
N GLY A 58 -13.03 2.91 0.60
CA GLY A 58 -13.04 4.37 0.70
C GLY A 58 -14.27 4.99 0.06
N PHE A 59 -14.56 6.25 0.38
CA PHE A 59 -15.64 7.00 -0.24
C PHE A 59 -15.14 7.72 -1.49
N ARG A 60 -15.86 7.59 -2.61
CA ARG A 60 -15.54 8.18 -3.93
C ARG A 60 -14.13 7.84 -4.45
N CYS A 61 -13.64 6.64 -4.14
CA CYS A 61 -12.32 6.17 -4.58
C CYS A 61 -12.30 4.64 -4.83
N SER A 62 -13.39 4.10 -5.36
CA SER A 62 -13.55 2.67 -5.62
C SER A 62 -12.42 2.06 -6.45
N PRO A 63 -11.90 2.68 -7.55
CA PRO A 63 -10.78 2.10 -8.28
C PRO A 63 -9.50 2.00 -7.45
N TYR A 64 -9.22 3.02 -6.64
CA TYR A 64 -8.04 3.02 -5.78
C TYR A 64 -8.13 1.95 -4.69
N ALA A 65 -9.28 1.86 -4.00
CA ALA A 65 -9.51 0.84 -2.99
C ALA A 65 -9.36 -0.57 -3.57
N ALA A 66 -9.95 -0.83 -4.74
CA ALA A 66 -9.80 -2.09 -5.47
C ALA A 66 -8.33 -2.41 -5.77
N SER A 67 -7.57 -1.42 -6.28
CA SER A 67 -6.15 -1.63 -6.59
C SER A 67 -5.31 -1.93 -5.35
N LYS A 68 -5.58 -1.28 -4.22
CA LYS A 68 -4.83 -1.51 -2.98
C LYS A 68 -5.23 -2.82 -2.29
N GLY A 69 -6.48 -3.25 -2.43
CA GLY A 69 -6.92 -4.60 -2.10
C GLY A 69 -6.19 -5.66 -2.93
N ALA A 70 -6.07 -5.44 -4.24
CA ALA A 70 -5.33 -6.33 -5.13
C ALA A 70 -3.86 -6.45 -4.73
N VAL A 71 -3.16 -5.33 -4.43
CA VAL A 71 -1.76 -5.35 -3.97
C VAL A 71 -1.60 -6.15 -2.67
N ALA A 72 -2.54 -6.01 -1.72
CA ALA A 72 -2.50 -6.78 -0.48
C ALA A 72 -2.64 -8.30 -0.73
N GLN A 73 -3.59 -8.71 -1.59
CA GLN A 73 -3.76 -10.13 -1.91
C GLN A 73 -2.60 -10.66 -2.75
N LEU A 74 -2.09 -9.88 -3.70
CA LEU A 74 -0.90 -10.23 -4.48
C LEU A 74 0.32 -10.47 -3.57
N THR A 75 0.52 -9.61 -2.57
CA THR A 75 1.59 -9.76 -1.57
C THR A 75 1.51 -11.12 -0.86
N LYS A 76 0.32 -11.52 -0.41
CA LYS A 76 0.10 -12.81 0.25
C LYS A 76 0.31 -14.00 -0.68
N ALA A 77 -0.22 -13.90 -1.91
CA ALA A 77 -0.09 -14.97 -2.90
C ALA A 77 1.38 -15.19 -3.28
N CYS A 78 2.11 -14.13 -3.61
CA CYS A 78 3.54 -14.21 -3.92
C CYS A 78 4.37 -14.68 -2.72
N SER A 79 4.01 -14.31 -1.49
CA SER A 79 4.63 -14.83 -0.27
C SER A 79 4.48 -16.35 -0.19
N ASN A 80 3.28 -16.89 -0.41
CA ASN A 80 3.03 -18.33 -0.38
C ASN A 80 3.86 -19.09 -1.41
N GLU A 81 4.06 -18.52 -2.60
CA GLU A 81 4.80 -19.16 -3.69
C GLU A 81 6.32 -19.06 -3.55
N TRP A 82 6.82 -17.99 -2.90
CA TRP A 82 8.24 -17.64 -2.96
C TRP A 82 8.95 -17.73 -1.60
N ALA A 83 8.24 -17.85 -0.47
CA ALA A 83 8.88 -17.99 0.84
C ALA A 83 9.79 -19.22 0.91
N GLY A 84 9.35 -20.38 0.39
CA GLY A 84 10.18 -21.58 0.28
C GLY A 84 11.37 -21.46 -0.69
N LYS A 85 11.43 -20.39 -1.48
CA LYS A 85 12.53 -20.04 -2.38
C LYS A 85 13.42 -18.93 -1.82
N GLY A 86 13.29 -18.62 -0.52
CA GLY A 86 14.09 -17.63 0.19
C GLY A 86 13.64 -16.17 0.01
N ILE A 87 12.47 -15.90 -0.57
CA ILE A 87 11.98 -14.52 -0.75
C ILE A 87 10.87 -14.22 0.25
N ASN A 88 11.07 -13.17 1.06
CA ASN A 88 9.99 -12.61 1.87
C ASN A 88 9.26 -11.53 1.06
N VAL A 89 7.95 -11.65 0.94
CA VAL A 89 7.10 -10.66 0.28
C VAL A 89 6.14 -10.07 1.30
N ASN A 90 6.29 -8.79 1.59
CA ASN A 90 5.46 -8.06 2.54
C ASN A 90 4.95 -6.76 1.94
N ALA A 91 4.03 -6.11 2.61
CA ALA A 91 3.59 -4.77 2.23
C ALA A 91 3.50 -3.85 3.45
N ILE A 92 3.80 -2.57 3.24
CA ILE A 92 3.40 -1.49 4.13
C ILE A 92 2.05 -0.95 3.68
N ALA A 93 1.20 -0.57 4.62
CA ALA A 93 -0.11 0.02 4.36
C ALA A 93 -0.21 1.41 5.01
N PRO A 94 0.27 2.46 4.33
CA PRO A 94 0.21 3.81 4.85
C PRO A 94 -1.23 4.28 5.07
N GLY A 95 -1.46 5.04 6.14
CA GLY A 95 -2.67 5.77 6.40
C GLY A 95 -2.73 7.10 5.66
N TYR A 96 -3.30 8.12 6.31
CA TYR A 96 -3.30 9.49 5.80
C TYR A 96 -1.91 10.11 5.98
N MET A 97 -1.22 10.32 4.85
CA MET A 97 0.15 10.84 4.81
C MET A 97 0.16 12.26 4.22
N ASP A 98 0.94 13.15 4.82
CA ASP A 98 1.22 14.48 4.28
C ASP A 98 2.17 14.34 3.07
N THR A 99 1.57 14.34 1.90
CA THR A 99 2.26 14.17 0.62
C THR A 99 1.54 14.96 -0.47
N PRO A 100 2.19 15.24 -1.61
CA PRO A 100 1.55 15.94 -2.74
C PRO A 100 0.23 15.30 -3.21
N LEU A 101 0.03 14.00 -3.01
CA LEU A 101 -1.21 13.30 -3.35
C LEU A 101 -2.42 13.79 -2.52
N ASN A 102 -2.19 14.32 -1.33
CA ASN A 102 -3.22 14.72 -0.37
C ASN A 102 -3.32 16.23 -0.16
N THR A 103 -2.52 17.05 -0.88
CA THR A 103 -2.48 18.51 -0.71
C THR A 103 -3.86 19.16 -0.76
N THR A 104 -4.73 18.76 -1.69
CA THR A 104 -6.09 19.30 -1.80
C THR A 104 -6.93 19.07 -0.54
N ILE A 105 -6.77 17.91 0.12
CA ILE A 105 -7.50 17.57 1.34
C ILE A 105 -6.91 18.32 2.53
N ILE A 106 -5.57 18.40 2.61
CA ILE A 106 -4.87 19.06 3.71
C ILE A 106 -5.17 20.56 3.73
N ASN A 107 -5.29 21.17 2.54
CA ASN A 107 -5.61 22.59 2.40
C ASN A 107 -7.11 22.93 2.57
N ASP A 108 -7.97 21.93 2.71
CA ASP A 108 -9.37 22.11 3.09
C ASP A 108 -9.48 21.98 4.62
N PRO A 109 -9.73 23.08 5.37
CA PRO A 109 -9.70 23.07 6.84
C PRO A 109 -10.71 22.11 7.46
N GLU A 110 -11.90 21.98 6.85
CA GLU A 110 -12.96 21.11 7.36
C GLU A 110 -12.60 19.64 7.17
N ARG A 111 -12.20 19.27 5.96
CA ARG A 111 -11.78 17.90 5.64
C ARG A 111 -10.53 17.48 6.41
N ASN A 112 -9.56 18.38 6.53
CA ASN A 112 -8.34 18.14 7.31
C ASN A 112 -8.68 17.86 8.77
N ARG A 113 -9.55 18.69 9.38
CA ARG A 113 -10.01 18.51 10.76
C ARG A 113 -10.73 17.17 10.95
N GLU A 114 -11.69 16.84 10.08
CA GLU A 114 -12.43 15.57 10.13
C GLU A 114 -11.48 14.36 10.13
N ILE A 115 -10.51 14.35 9.20
CA ILE A 115 -9.55 13.27 9.06
C ILE A 115 -8.65 13.19 10.30
N THR A 116 -8.10 14.33 10.73
CA THR A 116 -7.21 14.39 11.89
C THR A 116 -7.89 13.88 13.17
N LEU A 117 -9.18 14.21 13.37
CA LEU A 117 -9.96 13.71 14.51
C LEU A 117 -10.19 12.19 14.45
N ARG A 118 -10.17 11.60 13.26
CA ARG A 118 -10.32 10.14 13.08
C ARG A 118 -9.03 9.38 13.26
N ILE A 119 -7.88 10.04 13.23
CA ILE A 119 -6.57 9.42 13.45
C ILE A 119 -6.28 9.47 14.97
N PRO A 120 -6.15 8.34 15.68
CA PRO A 120 -5.83 8.35 17.13
C PRO A 120 -4.56 9.12 17.48
N ALA A 121 -3.55 9.14 16.61
CA ALA A 121 -2.33 9.92 16.80
C ALA A 121 -2.54 11.45 16.62
N HIS A 122 -3.75 11.89 16.23
CA HIS A 122 -4.14 13.29 16.04
C HIS A 122 -3.22 14.10 15.09
N ARG A 123 -2.59 13.42 14.14
CA ARG A 123 -1.77 14.04 13.10
C ARG A 123 -1.77 13.21 11.82
N TRP A 124 -1.46 13.84 10.72
CA TRP A 124 -1.08 13.15 9.49
C TRP A 124 0.29 12.48 9.67
N GLY A 125 0.47 11.34 9.00
CA GLY A 125 1.78 10.71 8.91
C GLY A 125 2.71 11.49 7.98
N LEU A 126 4.00 11.41 8.24
CA LEU A 126 5.05 11.93 7.35
C LEU A 126 5.72 10.76 6.61
N PRO A 127 6.33 10.98 5.44
CA PRO A 127 7.11 9.95 4.75
C PRO A 127 8.17 9.28 5.64
N GLU A 128 8.72 10.04 6.60
CA GLU A 128 9.66 9.57 7.62
C GLU A 128 9.10 8.46 8.51
N ASP A 129 7.80 8.51 8.81
CA ASP A 129 7.13 7.50 9.65
C ASP A 129 7.14 6.10 9.02
N LEU A 130 7.34 6.01 7.70
CA LEU A 130 7.41 4.73 6.98
C LEU A 130 8.78 4.07 7.08
N LYS A 131 9.86 4.85 7.29
CA LYS A 131 11.25 4.39 7.17
C LYS A 131 11.58 3.23 8.09
N GLY A 132 11.19 3.31 9.35
CA GLY A 132 11.49 2.26 10.34
C GLY A 132 10.95 0.90 9.94
N THR A 133 9.70 0.84 9.49
CA THR A 133 9.08 -0.41 9.03
C THR A 133 9.73 -0.94 7.75
N VAL A 134 10.07 -0.07 6.81
CA VAL A 134 10.77 -0.47 5.57
C VAL A 134 12.14 -1.04 5.88
N ILE A 135 12.92 -0.39 6.74
CA ILE A 135 14.24 -0.88 7.18
C ILE A 135 14.10 -2.24 7.87
N TYR A 136 13.14 -2.38 8.79
CA TYR A 136 12.86 -3.65 9.45
C TYR A 136 12.56 -4.76 8.44
N LEU A 137 11.61 -4.54 7.53
CA LEU A 137 11.20 -5.53 6.52
C LEU A 137 12.31 -5.88 5.52
N ALA A 138 13.23 -4.94 5.27
CA ALA A 138 14.38 -5.15 4.38
C ALA A 138 15.55 -5.85 5.05
N SER A 139 15.55 -5.97 6.37
CA SER A 139 16.66 -6.53 7.15
C SER A 139 16.46 -8.00 7.50
N GLY A 140 17.53 -8.66 8.01
CA GLY A 140 17.48 -10.01 8.58
C GLY A 140 16.57 -10.14 9.80
N ALA A 141 16.23 -9.02 10.49
CA ALA A 141 15.29 -9.05 11.62
C ALA A 141 13.87 -9.48 11.20
N ALA A 142 13.55 -9.42 9.90
CA ALA A 142 12.27 -9.82 9.33
C ALA A 142 12.34 -11.14 8.53
N ASP A 143 13.33 -12.00 8.76
CA ASP A 143 13.50 -13.23 7.96
C ASP A 143 12.35 -14.22 8.10
N TYR A 144 11.62 -14.17 9.22
CA TYR A 144 10.42 -15.00 9.42
C TYR A 144 9.10 -14.26 9.18
N VAL A 145 9.18 -13.03 8.66
CA VAL A 145 7.99 -12.22 8.31
C VAL A 145 7.76 -12.30 6.80
N SER A 146 6.67 -12.93 6.39
CA SER A 146 6.28 -13.05 4.98
C SER A 146 4.75 -13.04 4.85
N GLY A 147 4.22 -12.34 3.84
CA GLY A 147 2.79 -12.16 3.61
C GLY A 147 2.12 -11.11 4.48
N ALA A 148 2.88 -10.39 5.30
CA ALA A 148 2.34 -9.37 6.20
C ALA A 148 1.95 -8.09 5.43
N ILE A 149 0.81 -7.51 5.84
CA ILE A 149 0.37 -6.17 5.40
C ILE A 149 0.38 -5.29 6.64
N ILE A 150 1.40 -4.46 6.79
CA ILE A 150 1.65 -3.71 8.03
C ILE A 150 1.09 -2.29 7.93
N PRO A 151 0.03 -1.96 8.70
CA PRO A 151 -0.49 -0.60 8.76
C PRO A 151 0.52 0.36 9.41
N ILE A 152 0.65 1.55 8.81
CA ILE A 152 1.40 2.68 9.37
C ILE A 152 0.48 3.89 9.24
N ASP A 153 -0.46 4.03 10.16
CA ASP A 153 -1.66 4.84 10.00
C ASP A 153 -2.06 5.68 11.23
N GLY A 154 -1.18 5.75 12.23
CA GLY A 154 -1.45 6.48 13.46
C GLY A 154 -2.59 5.87 14.30
N GLY A 155 -2.90 4.59 14.11
CA GLY A 155 -3.95 3.86 14.82
C GLY A 155 -5.31 3.89 14.13
N TYR A 156 -5.41 4.39 12.90
CA TYR A 156 -6.68 4.55 12.19
C TYR A 156 -7.47 3.24 12.03
N LEU A 157 -6.80 2.14 11.72
CA LEU A 157 -7.42 0.81 11.56
C LEU A 157 -7.70 0.10 12.88
N GLY A 158 -7.11 0.52 13.96
CA GLY A 158 -7.32 -0.08 15.29
C GLY A 158 -8.57 0.43 16.03
N ARG A 159 -9.37 1.26 15.35
CA ARG A 159 -10.50 1.98 15.95
C ARG A 159 -11.84 1.41 15.48
#